data_34609eebc92c48ca832374e6e30ac236
#
_entry.id   34609eebc92c48ca832374e6e30ac236
#
_cell.length_a   1.000
_cell.length_b   1.000
_cell.length_c   1.000
_cell.angle_alpha   90.00
_cell.angle_beta   90.00
_cell.angle_gamma   90.00
#
_symmetry.space_group_name_H-M   'P 1'
#
loop_
_entity.id
_entity.type
_entity.pdbx_description
1 polymer ?
#
loop_
_entity_poly.entity_id
_entity_poly.type
_entity_poly.pdbx_seq_one_letter_code
_entity_poly.pdbx_strand_id
1 'polypeptide(L)'
;MVVSRARFAAAALLIPAFLQAAPAPGTRLSFVTCPILRDTRSVPCWLADFRNDRYFLTIQTDVSAEVQPPLMGHQVLVEGVVSDKPSVCGGVVLSPVKLSAMPELDANCREELPAEDRFTVDAPRPPGPSSGRFAFTGGGTPGVPPPDNAPPAGARGAGPAPAPAAGGARAGGPRQGGAPVTGPQKFDVYYDFDKGVSFRHPSSLGTILNAARRSDAKRARITGVRGAHLLTDGTLLMESPETGKRRAEELAHLLAGAGLNLPAEVTWISAEKDADGIDDWQSRRVTVELLP
;
A
#
# COMPACT_ATOMS: atom_id res chain seq x y z
N MET A 1 5.05 -29.88 -78.62
CA MET A 1 4.77 -29.78 -77.22
C MET A 1 5.62 -28.67 -76.64
N VAL A 2 5.01 -27.48 -76.36
CA VAL A 2 5.72 -26.31 -75.79
C VAL A 2 5.32 -26.23 -74.34
N VAL A 3 6.28 -26.45 -73.42
CA VAL A 3 6.05 -26.36 -71.99
C VAL A 3 6.34 -24.91 -71.53
N SER A 4 5.29 -24.17 -71.23
CA SER A 4 5.35 -22.80 -70.68
C SER A 4 5.71 -22.85 -69.18
N ARG A 5 6.88 -22.33 -68.79
CA ARG A 5 7.30 -22.19 -67.39
C ARG A 5 6.75 -20.88 -66.84
N ALA A 6 5.69 -20.94 -66.02
CA ALA A 6 5.20 -19.81 -65.24
C ALA A 6 6.20 -19.50 -64.10
N ARG A 7 6.75 -18.28 -64.10
CA ARG A 7 7.59 -17.75 -63.00
C ARG A 7 6.66 -17.11 -61.96
N PHE A 8 6.55 -17.73 -60.78
CA PHE A 8 5.93 -17.12 -59.63
C PHE A 8 6.92 -16.13 -59.01
N ALA A 9 6.61 -14.83 -59.10
CA ALA A 9 7.32 -13.80 -58.34
C ALA A 9 6.77 -13.79 -56.92
N ALA A 10 7.58 -14.20 -55.95
CA ALA A 10 7.26 -14.08 -54.51
C ALA A 10 7.41 -12.62 -54.11
N ALA A 11 6.32 -11.91 -53.88
CA ALA A 11 6.29 -10.59 -53.27
C ALA A 11 6.56 -10.72 -51.76
N ALA A 12 7.77 -10.39 -51.31
CA ALA A 12 8.10 -10.31 -49.87
C ALA A 12 7.35 -9.10 -49.28
N LEU A 13 6.33 -9.38 -48.51
CA LEU A 13 5.64 -8.39 -47.66
C LEU A 13 6.61 -7.96 -46.53
N LEU A 14 7.22 -6.80 -46.67
CA LEU A 14 7.94 -6.11 -45.59
C LEU A 14 6.91 -5.64 -44.57
N ILE A 15 6.71 -6.41 -43.49
CA ILE A 15 5.93 -5.97 -42.33
C ILE A 15 6.80 -4.97 -41.58
N PRO A 16 6.39 -3.68 -41.45
CA PRO A 16 7.15 -2.73 -40.64
C PRO A 16 7.12 -3.22 -39.18
N ALA A 17 8.29 -3.50 -38.63
CA ALA A 17 8.44 -3.70 -37.20
C ALA A 17 8.16 -2.35 -36.52
N PHE A 18 6.99 -2.19 -35.94
CA PHE A 18 6.71 -1.07 -35.07
C PHE A 18 7.63 -1.22 -33.84
N LEU A 19 8.70 -0.43 -33.80
CA LEU A 19 9.44 -0.20 -32.56
C LEU A 19 8.47 0.48 -31.61
N GLN A 20 7.90 -0.27 -30.67
CA GLN A 20 7.15 0.32 -29.59
C GLN A 20 8.15 1.07 -28.69
N ALA A 21 8.07 2.40 -28.72
CA ALA A 21 8.82 3.22 -27.80
C ALA A 21 8.31 2.99 -26.38
N ALA A 22 9.24 2.99 -25.41
CA ALA A 22 8.85 2.91 -23.99
C ALA A 22 7.82 3.99 -23.66
N PRO A 23 6.85 3.70 -22.78
CA PRO A 23 5.79 4.66 -22.46
C PRO A 23 6.36 5.97 -21.89
N ALA A 24 5.80 7.08 -22.34
CA ALA A 24 6.26 8.41 -21.94
C ALA A 24 5.97 8.67 -20.44
N PRO A 25 6.84 9.45 -19.75
CA PRO A 25 6.56 9.92 -18.41
C PRO A 25 5.18 10.59 -18.30
N GLY A 26 4.47 10.34 -17.20
CA GLY A 26 3.09 10.79 -17.00
C GLY A 26 2.02 9.83 -17.53
N THR A 27 2.40 8.82 -18.33
CA THR A 27 1.45 7.79 -18.79
C THR A 27 0.92 7.01 -17.59
N ARG A 28 -0.41 6.94 -17.48
CA ARG A 28 -1.09 6.09 -16.49
C ARG A 28 -1.16 4.67 -17.03
N LEU A 29 -0.82 3.72 -16.19
CA LEU A 29 -0.85 2.30 -16.50
C LEU A 29 -1.62 1.55 -15.43
N SER A 30 -2.43 0.61 -15.90
CA SER A 30 -3.14 -0.33 -15.06
C SER A 30 -3.16 -1.69 -15.72
N PHE A 31 -2.63 -2.70 -15.05
CA PHE A 31 -2.51 -4.04 -15.60
C PHE A 31 -2.39 -5.09 -14.50
N VAL A 32 -2.73 -6.34 -14.85
CA VAL A 32 -2.54 -7.50 -13.98
C VAL A 32 -1.44 -8.38 -14.58
N THR A 33 -0.48 -8.76 -13.74
CA THR A 33 0.66 -9.60 -14.15
C THR A 33 1.23 -10.37 -12.97
N CYS A 34 2.14 -11.31 -13.24
CA CYS A 34 2.95 -11.92 -12.21
C CYS A 34 4.04 -10.95 -11.74
N PRO A 35 4.21 -10.74 -10.44
CA PRO A 35 5.35 -9.99 -9.92
C PRO A 35 6.63 -10.81 -10.07
N ILE A 36 7.73 -10.11 -10.28
CA ILE A 36 9.07 -10.69 -10.43
C ILE A 36 9.93 -10.18 -9.28
N LEU A 37 10.52 -11.08 -8.52
CA LEU A 37 11.47 -10.73 -7.47
C LEU A 37 12.88 -10.69 -8.07
N ARG A 38 13.56 -9.56 -7.99
CA ARG A 38 14.99 -9.45 -8.33
C ARG A 38 15.80 -9.34 -7.05
N ASP A 39 16.71 -10.26 -6.86
CA ASP A 39 17.68 -10.18 -5.78
C ASP A 39 18.67 -9.04 -6.02
N THR A 40 19.14 -8.42 -4.96
CA THR A 40 20.20 -7.41 -4.99
C THR A 40 21.15 -7.62 -3.81
N ARG A 41 22.25 -6.88 -3.78
CA ARG A 41 23.19 -6.94 -2.64
C ARG A 41 22.62 -6.35 -1.34
N SER A 42 21.59 -5.56 -1.41
CA SER A 42 21.01 -4.86 -0.25
C SER A 42 19.59 -5.31 0.05
N VAL A 43 18.64 -4.92 -0.76
CA VAL A 43 17.21 -5.17 -0.57
C VAL A 43 16.60 -5.63 -1.88
N PRO A 44 15.90 -6.76 -1.93
CA PRO A 44 15.26 -7.23 -3.15
C PRO A 44 14.30 -6.21 -3.76
N CYS A 45 14.23 -6.18 -5.08
CA CYS A 45 13.33 -5.35 -5.86
C CYS A 45 12.16 -6.17 -6.38
N TRP A 46 11.00 -5.54 -6.41
CA TRP A 46 9.82 -6.08 -7.08
C TRP A 46 9.63 -5.40 -8.42
N LEU A 47 9.51 -6.23 -9.45
CA LEU A 47 9.36 -5.82 -10.83
C LEU A 47 8.08 -6.43 -11.41
N ALA A 48 7.64 -5.92 -12.56
CA ALA A 48 6.54 -6.46 -13.33
C ALA A 48 6.78 -6.25 -14.81
N ASP A 49 6.46 -7.25 -15.62
CA ASP A 49 6.50 -7.13 -17.07
C ASP A 49 5.08 -6.86 -17.58
N PHE A 50 4.93 -5.83 -18.41
CA PHE A 50 3.70 -5.53 -19.12
C PHE A 50 3.99 -5.10 -20.55
N ARG A 51 3.38 -5.78 -21.51
CA ARG A 51 3.72 -5.67 -22.92
C ARG A 51 5.20 -6.02 -23.13
N ASN A 52 6.01 -5.10 -23.61
CA ASN A 52 7.44 -5.35 -23.86
C ASN A 52 8.35 -4.60 -22.86
N ASP A 53 7.76 -3.97 -21.85
CA ASP A 53 8.49 -3.16 -20.90
C ASP A 53 8.49 -3.80 -19.51
N ARG A 54 9.59 -3.63 -18.81
CA ARG A 54 9.74 -4.00 -17.39
C ARG A 54 9.59 -2.77 -16.51
N TYR A 55 8.78 -2.89 -15.46
CA TYR A 55 8.49 -1.83 -14.51
C TYR A 55 9.03 -2.15 -13.14
N PHE A 56 9.58 -1.14 -12.48
CA PHE A 56 9.91 -1.20 -11.06
C PHE A 56 8.69 -0.81 -10.25
N LEU A 57 8.30 -1.69 -9.34
CA LEU A 57 7.11 -1.51 -8.49
C LEU A 57 7.48 -0.95 -7.11
N THR A 58 8.36 -1.65 -6.40
CA THR A 58 8.81 -1.28 -5.05
C THR A 58 10.03 -2.13 -4.67
N ILE A 59 10.58 -1.88 -3.49
CA ILE A 59 11.57 -2.74 -2.84
C ILE A 59 10.91 -3.60 -1.76
N GLN A 60 11.58 -4.66 -1.33
CA GLN A 60 11.12 -5.44 -0.19
C GLN A 60 11.18 -4.56 1.07
N THR A 61 10.03 -4.33 1.69
CA THR A 61 9.87 -3.52 2.89
C THR A 61 9.06 -4.28 3.93
N ASP A 62 8.95 -3.72 5.12
CA ASP A 62 8.06 -4.26 6.15
C ASP A 62 6.59 -3.84 5.93
N VAL A 63 5.72 -4.38 6.76
CA VAL A 63 4.26 -4.15 6.67
C VAL A 63 3.83 -2.70 6.98
N SER A 64 4.74 -1.85 7.46
CA SER A 64 4.46 -0.45 7.76
C SER A 64 4.68 0.47 6.54
N ALA A 65 5.23 -0.06 5.45
CA ALA A 65 5.49 0.73 4.25
C ALA A 65 4.17 1.18 3.58
N GLU A 66 4.21 2.37 2.99
CA GLU A 66 3.07 2.93 2.24
C GLU A 66 2.69 2.04 1.06
N VAL A 67 3.70 1.52 0.35
CA VAL A 67 3.52 0.54 -0.72
C VAL A 67 3.99 -0.80 -0.22
N GLN A 68 3.06 -1.71 0.00
CA GLN A 68 3.40 -3.07 0.41
C GLN A 68 3.89 -3.90 -0.78
N PRO A 69 4.92 -4.73 -0.58
CA PRO A 69 5.41 -5.60 -1.65
C PRO A 69 4.33 -6.57 -2.11
N PRO A 70 4.37 -6.99 -3.40
CA PRO A 70 3.54 -8.09 -3.89
C PRO A 70 3.82 -9.40 -3.17
N LEU A 71 2.99 -10.40 -3.41
CA LEU A 71 3.16 -11.76 -2.89
C LEU A 71 3.54 -12.71 -4.03
N MET A 72 4.57 -13.52 -3.80
CA MET A 72 4.91 -14.61 -4.70
C MET A 72 3.75 -15.62 -4.77
N GLY A 73 3.51 -16.17 -5.94
CA GLY A 73 2.41 -17.12 -6.17
C GLY A 73 1.04 -16.46 -6.33
N HIS A 74 0.99 -15.14 -6.46
CA HIS A 74 -0.21 -14.39 -6.79
C HIS A 74 0.08 -13.42 -7.94
N GLN A 75 -0.90 -13.20 -8.80
CA GLN A 75 -0.86 -12.05 -9.69
C GLN A 75 -1.00 -10.76 -8.88
N VAL A 76 -0.55 -9.66 -9.45
CA VAL A 76 -0.65 -8.33 -8.86
C VAL A 76 -1.37 -7.39 -9.83
N LEU A 77 -2.37 -6.68 -9.33
CA LEU A 77 -2.91 -5.50 -10.00
C LEU A 77 -1.96 -4.34 -9.73
N VAL A 78 -1.40 -3.79 -10.77
CA VAL A 78 -0.51 -2.62 -10.76
C VAL A 78 -1.26 -1.42 -11.29
N GLU A 79 -1.34 -0.36 -10.50
CA GLU A 79 -1.94 0.93 -10.86
C GLU A 79 -0.89 2.00 -10.64
N GLY A 80 -0.35 2.58 -11.70
CA GLY A 80 0.77 3.51 -11.54
C GLY A 80 0.90 4.54 -12.63
N VAL A 81 1.78 5.50 -12.40
CA VAL A 81 2.15 6.53 -13.37
C VAL A 81 3.61 6.37 -13.72
N VAL A 82 3.93 6.34 -15.01
CA VAL A 82 5.31 6.29 -15.49
C VAL A 82 6.04 7.55 -15.03
N SER A 83 7.13 7.36 -14.29
CA SER A 83 7.95 8.44 -13.77
C SER A 83 9.06 8.82 -14.77
N ASP A 84 9.56 10.04 -14.65
CA ASP A 84 10.78 10.53 -15.33
C ASP A 84 12.08 10.12 -14.60
N LYS A 85 11.96 9.42 -13.46
CA LYS A 85 13.12 8.95 -12.69
C LYS A 85 13.92 7.92 -13.47
N PRO A 86 15.24 7.85 -13.25
CA PRO A 86 16.06 6.77 -13.81
C PRO A 86 15.52 5.40 -13.46
N SER A 87 15.71 4.41 -14.34
CA SER A 87 15.30 3.04 -14.09
C SER A 87 15.96 2.46 -12.83
N VAL A 88 15.20 1.70 -12.05
CA VAL A 88 15.65 1.04 -10.83
C VAL A 88 15.55 -0.46 -11.02
N CYS A 89 16.57 -1.20 -10.63
CA CYS A 89 16.63 -2.67 -10.80
C CYS A 89 16.36 -3.14 -12.23
N GLY A 90 16.59 -2.30 -13.24
CA GLY A 90 16.32 -2.60 -14.64
C GLY A 90 14.87 -2.41 -15.05
N GLY A 91 14.03 -1.83 -14.23
CA GLY A 91 12.64 -1.48 -14.53
C GLY A 91 12.39 0.02 -14.62
N VAL A 92 11.46 0.44 -15.47
CA VAL A 92 10.93 1.80 -15.53
C VAL A 92 10.17 2.09 -14.23
N VAL A 93 10.44 3.22 -13.58
CA VAL A 93 9.83 3.54 -12.29
C VAL A 93 8.37 3.97 -12.46
N LEU A 94 7.48 3.36 -11.69
CA LEU A 94 6.11 3.83 -11.51
C LEU A 94 6.02 4.64 -10.21
N SER A 95 5.54 5.88 -10.29
CA SER A 95 5.38 6.76 -9.12
C SER A 95 4.35 7.86 -9.40
N PRO A 96 3.23 7.94 -8.65
CA PRO A 96 2.83 6.99 -7.60
C PRO A 96 2.49 5.61 -8.15
N VAL A 97 2.55 4.59 -7.30
CA VAL A 97 2.13 3.23 -7.62
C VAL A 97 1.27 2.65 -6.51
N LYS A 98 0.25 1.89 -6.88
CA LYS A 98 -0.57 1.07 -5.98
C LYS A 98 -0.51 -0.37 -6.44
N LEU A 99 -0.35 -1.28 -5.49
CA LEU A 99 -0.23 -2.71 -5.72
C LEU A 99 -1.32 -3.44 -4.95
N SER A 100 -2.04 -4.30 -5.62
CA SER A 100 -3.02 -5.18 -4.97
C SER A 100 -2.75 -6.62 -5.39
N ALA A 101 -2.35 -7.47 -4.43
CA ALA A 101 -2.21 -8.88 -4.72
C ALA A 101 -3.59 -9.49 -5.00
N MET A 102 -3.72 -10.18 -6.13
CA MET A 102 -4.96 -10.87 -6.50
C MET A 102 -5.23 -12.02 -5.51
N PRO A 103 -6.50 -12.31 -5.20
CA PRO A 103 -6.83 -13.31 -4.19
C PRO A 103 -6.49 -14.74 -4.61
N GLU A 104 -6.57 -15.05 -5.90
CA GLU A 104 -6.32 -16.40 -6.41
C GLU A 104 -4.82 -16.69 -6.47
N LEU A 105 -4.46 -17.93 -6.12
CA LEU A 105 -3.10 -18.44 -6.29
C LEU A 105 -2.83 -18.72 -7.78
N ASP A 106 -1.67 -18.26 -8.25
CA ASP A 106 -1.15 -18.58 -9.58
C ASP A 106 0.26 -19.16 -9.44
N ALA A 107 0.39 -20.46 -9.69
CA ALA A 107 1.65 -21.19 -9.57
C ALA A 107 2.74 -20.68 -10.54
N ASN A 108 2.36 -19.97 -11.60
CA ASN A 108 3.30 -19.39 -12.56
C ASN A 108 3.95 -18.10 -12.05
N CYS A 109 3.38 -17.46 -11.04
CA CYS A 109 3.86 -16.19 -10.48
C CYS A 109 4.97 -16.41 -9.44
N ARG A 110 6.09 -17.05 -9.85
CA ARG A 110 7.23 -17.38 -8.99
C ARG A 110 8.58 -17.06 -9.63
N GLU A 111 8.61 -16.05 -10.50
CA GLU A 111 9.86 -15.68 -11.15
C GLU A 111 10.79 -14.94 -10.20
N GLU A 112 12.02 -15.46 -10.08
CA GLU A 112 13.09 -14.85 -9.31
C GLU A 112 14.29 -14.62 -10.24
N LEU A 113 14.83 -13.40 -10.20
CA LEU A 113 16.02 -13.01 -10.94
C LEU A 113 17.21 -12.92 -10.01
N PRO A 114 18.37 -13.44 -10.39
CA PRO A 114 19.57 -13.40 -9.56
C PRO A 114 20.05 -11.95 -9.33
N ALA A 115 20.82 -11.77 -8.26
CA ALA A 115 21.50 -10.51 -7.98
C ALA A 115 22.53 -10.20 -9.08
N GLU A 116 22.51 -8.96 -9.56
CA GLU A 116 23.49 -8.42 -10.50
C GLU A 116 24.17 -7.20 -9.86
N ASP A 117 25.48 -7.10 -9.98
CA ASP A 117 26.30 -6.02 -9.35
C ASP A 117 25.89 -4.61 -9.77
N ARG A 118 25.30 -4.47 -10.96
CA ARG A 118 24.83 -3.20 -11.50
C ARG A 118 23.52 -2.70 -10.85
N PHE A 119 22.82 -3.56 -10.11
CA PHE A 119 21.59 -3.19 -9.43
C PHE A 119 21.83 -3.09 -7.94
N THR A 120 22.10 -1.88 -7.49
CA THR A 120 22.21 -1.54 -6.07
C THR A 120 21.07 -0.60 -5.71
N VAL A 121 20.36 -0.93 -4.65
CA VAL A 121 19.29 -0.09 -4.11
C VAL A 121 19.68 0.32 -2.70
N ASP A 122 19.59 1.61 -2.41
CA ASP A 122 19.77 2.08 -1.05
C ASP A 122 18.62 1.56 -0.19
N ALA A 123 18.94 0.73 0.81
CA ALA A 123 17.94 0.33 1.78
C ALA A 123 17.37 1.57 2.48
N PRO A 124 16.06 1.64 2.70
CA PRO A 124 15.48 2.72 3.49
C PRO A 124 16.22 2.75 4.83
N ARG A 125 16.74 3.91 5.19
CA ARG A 125 17.34 4.06 6.52
C ARG A 125 16.25 3.77 7.53
N PRO A 126 16.46 2.79 8.46
CA PRO A 126 15.47 2.56 9.51
C PRO A 126 15.22 3.89 10.19
N PRO A 127 13.98 4.23 10.53
CA PRO A 127 13.69 5.44 11.29
C PRO A 127 14.62 5.43 12.49
N GLY A 128 15.49 6.44 12.58
CA GLY A 128 16.38 6.60 13.72
C GLY A 128 15.54 6.52 15.00
N PRO A 129 16.13 6.16 16.15
CA PRO A 129 15.37 6.10 17.38
C PRO A 129 14.61 7.40 17.49
N SER A 130 13.28 7.32 17.31
CA SER A 130 12.42 8.48 17.45
C SER A 130 12.68 8.98 18.87
N SER A 131 13.18 10.21 19.00
CA SER A 131 13.30 10.89 20.28
C SER A 131 11.93 11.18 20.93
N GLY A 132 10.89 10.54 20.43
CA GLY A 132 9.57 10.46 21.01
C GLY A 132 9.58 9.46 22.15
N ARG A 133 9.58 9.99 23.35
CA ARG A 133 9.37 9.28 24.61
C ARG A 133 8.08 8.45 24.55
N PHE A 134 8.14 7.24 24.07
CA PHE A 134 7.29 6.18 24.57
C PHE A 134 8.00 5.61 25.83
N ALA A 135 7.91 6.36 26.92
CA ALA A 135 8.13 5.76 28.22
C ALA A 135 6.99 4.74 28.39
N PHE A 136 7.24 3.51 28.07
CA PHE A 136 6.48 2.40 28.61
C PHE A 136 6.77 2.41 30.12
N THR A 137 5.93 3.09 30.88
CA THR A 137 5.77 2.84 32.30
C THR A 137 4.94 1.56 32.43
N GLY A 138 5.48 0.46 31.93
CA GLY A 138 5.00 -0.89 32.17
C GLY A 138 5.79 -1.46 33.32
N GLY A 139 5.13 -1.84 34.40
CA GLY A 139 5.69 -2.36 35.61
C GLY A 139 6.72 -3.46 35.34
N GLY A 140 7.94 -3.23 35.81
CA GLY A 140 9.02 -4.18 35.75
C GLY A 140 8.66 -5.43 36.51
N THR A 141 8.75 -6.57 35.87
CA THR A 141 8.83 -7.87 36.51
C THR A 141 10.21 -7.95 37.19
N PRO A 142 10.33 -8.15 38.51
CA PRO A 142 11.61 -8.30 39.13
C PRO A 142 12.20 -9.66 38.77
N GLY A 143 13.43 -9.69 38.26
CA GLY A 143 14.27 -10.87 38.36
C GLY A 143 14.60 -11.64 37.09
N VAL A 144 15.21 -10.97 36.09
CA VAL A 144 16.07 -11.68 35.14
C VAL A 144 17.43 -10.98 35.17
N PRO A 145 18.50 -11.62 35.66
CA PRO A 145 19.83 -11.05 35.58
C PRO A 145 20.29 -10.97 34.12
N PRO A 146 21.08 -9.93 33.73
CA PRO A 146 21.62 -9.84 32.39
C PRO A 146 22.61 -10.97 32.12
N PRO A 147 22.77 -11.44 30.86
CA PRO A 147 23.75 -12.47 30.53
C PRO A 147 25.21 -11.98 30.77
N ASP A 148 26.03 -12.85 31.33
CA ASP A 148 27.42 -12.62 31.80
C ASP A 148 28.47 -12.33 30.70
N ASN A 149 28.12 -11.80 29.54
CA ASN A 149 29.04 -11.53 28.43
C ASN A 149 29.02 -10.09 27.92
N ALA A 150 28.89 -9.09 28.78
CA ALA A 150 29.15 -7.71 28.42
C ALA A 150 30.64 -7.37 28.56
N PRO A 151 31.32 -6.82 27.54
CA PRO A 151 32.69 -6.37 27.66
C PRO A 151 32.79 -5.20 28.65
N PRO A 152 33.91 -5.06 29.40
CA PRO A 152 34.07 -4.02 30.43
C PRO A 152 34.03 -2.64 29.81
N ALA A 153 33.17 -1.79 30.33
CA ALA A 153 33.07 -0.38 29.95
C ALA A 153 34.35 0.35 30.36
N GLY A 154 35.13 0.76 29.34
CA GLY A 154 36.34 1.57 29.53
C GLY A 154 36.01 2.89 30.23
N ALA A 155 36.74 3.16 31.31
CA ALA A 155 36.67 4.40 32.08
C ALA A 155 36.93 5.62 31.18
N ARG A 156 35.94 6.45 30.98
CA ARG A 156 36.09 7.82 30.48
C ARG A 156 35.88 8.79 31.61
N GLY A 157 36.88 9.67 31.75
CA GLY A 157 37.11 10.56 32.85
C GLY A 157 35.88 11.39 33.30
N ALA A 158 35.79 11.54 34.59
CA ALA A 158 34.83 12.40 35.28
C ALA A 158 35.10 13.88 34.97
N GLY A 159 34.26 14.48 34.16
CA GLY A 159 34.09 15.95 34.10
C GLY A 159 33.11 16.41 35.17
N PRO A 160 33.27 17.63 35.70
CA PRO A 160 32.46 18.11 36.82
C PRO A 160 30.96 18.25 36.41
N ALA A 161 30.12 17.75 37.29
CA ALA A 161 28.65 17.78 37.14
C ALA A 161 28.14 19.24 37.10
N PRO A 162 27.26 19.61 36.13
CA PRO A 162 26.57 20.87 36.20
C PRO A 162 25.49 20.81 37.30
N ALA A 163 25.36 21.91 38.01
CA ALA A 163 24.40 22.12 39.11
C ALA A 163 22.93 21.84 38.66
N PRO A 164 22.10 21.31 39.56
CA PRO A 164 20.69 21.05 39.26
C PRO A 164 19.94 22.35 38.99
N ALA A 165 19.50 22.53 37.75
CA ALA A 165 18.57 23.60 37.42
C ALA A 165 17.22 23.32 38.12
N ALA A 166 16.72 24.29 38.87
CA ALA A 166 15.47 24.23 39.55
C ALA A 166 14.33 23.83 38.62
N GLY A 167 13.72 22.67 38.90
CA GLY A 167 12.63 22.10 38.17
C GLY A 167 11.38 23.00 38.25
N GLY A 168 11.17 23.82 37.24
CA GLY A 168 9.86 24.42 37.01
C GLY A 168 8.88 23.31 36.61
N ALA A 169 8.02 22.92 37.53
CA ALA A 169 6.85 22.13 37.24
C ALA A 169 6.03 22.86 36.17
N ARG A 170 6.16 22.47 34.91
CA ARG A 170 5.21 22.86 33.88
C ARG A 170 3.89 22.16 34.23
N ALA A 171 3.01 22.94 34.89
CA ALA A 171 1.63 22.58 34.99
C ALA A 171 1.14 22.20 33.57
N GLY A 172 0.72 20.96 33.41
CA GLY A 172 0.07 20.51 32.20
C GLY A 172 -1.17 21.37 31.99
N GLY A 173 -1.09 22.34 31.09
CA GLY A 173 -2.24 23.14 30.71
C GLY A 173 -3.37 22.21 30.30
N PRO A 174 -4.62 22.54 30.58
CA PRO A 174 -5.75 21.75 30.16
C PRO A 174 -5.62 21.54 28.66
N ARG A 175 -5.61 20.26 28.23
CA ARG A 175 -5.73 19.90 26.81
C ARG A 175 -6.98 20.62 26.34
N GLN A 176 -6.81 21.64 25.50
CA GLN A 176 -7.93 22.33 24.87
C GLN A 176 -8.73 21.26 24.12
N GLY A 177 -9.79 20.79 24.76
CA GLY A 177 -10.82 20.03 24.10
C GLY A 177 -11.37 20.92 23.01
N GLY A 178 -11.03 20.67 21.76
CA GLY A 178 -11.66 21.38 20.64
C GLY A 178 -13.18 21.31 20.82
N ALA A 179 -13.90 22.36 20.43
CA ALA A 179 -15.35 22.36 20.45
C ALA A 179 -15.92 21.10 19.83
N PRO A 180 -17.01 20.51 20.33
CA PRO A 180 -17.65 19.36 19.73
C PRO A 180 -17.95 19.66 18.27
N VAL A 181 -17.59 18.72 17.40
CA VAL A 181 -17.89 18.85 15.98
C VAL A 181 -19.35 18.48 15.79
N THR A 182 -20.15 19.47 15.40
CA THR A 182 -21.59 19.30 15.17
C THR A 182 -21.85 18.97 13.70
N GLY A 183 -22.81 18.06 13.45
CA GLY A 183 -23.24 17.69 12.11
C GLY A 183 -22.60 16.38 11.58
N PRO A 184 -23.08 15.91 10.42
CA PRO A 184 -22.61 14.65 9.81
C PRO A 184 -21.10 14.72 9.46
N GLN A 185 -20.37 13.66 9.80
CA GLN A 185 -18.97 13.51 9.42
C GLN A 185 -18.82 12.25 8.56
N LYS A 186 -18.03 12.34 7.51
CA LYS A 186 -17.79 11.26 6.54
C LYS A 186 -16.33 10.89 6.51
N PHE A 187 -16.05 9.57 6.48
CA PHE A 187 -14.71 8.98 6.41
C PHE A 187 -14.71 7.87 5.38
N ASP A 188 -13.76 7.89 4.47
CA ASP A 188 -13.55 6.82 3.51
C ASP A 188 -12.34 5.97 3.90
N VAL A 189 -12.55 4.65 3.94
CA VAL A 189 -11.50 3.63 4.19
C VAL A 189 -11.30 2.86 2.91
N TYR A 190 -10.11 2.95 2.33
CA TYR A 190 -9.78 2.32 1.05
C TYR A 190 -9.16 0.94 1.22
N TYR A 191 -9.37 0.09 0.22
CA TYR A 191 -8.97 -1.30 0.22
C TYR A 191 -8.18 -1.68 -1.02
N ASP A 192 -7.43 -2.77 -0.91
CA ASP A 192 -6.88 -3.47 -2.07
C ASP A 192 -7.97 -4.19 -2.84
N PHE A 193 -7.68 -4.50 -4.11
CA PHE A 193 -8.61 -5.20 -4.97
C PHE A 193 -9.03 -6.55 -4.35
N ASP A 194 -10.32 -6.74 -4.23
CA ASP A 194 -11.02 -7.93 -3.70
C ASP A 194 -10.55 -8.40 -2.31
N LYS A 195 -9.91 -7.52 -1.53
CA LYS A 195 -9.50 -7.78 -0.16
C LYS A 195 -10.54 -7.27 0.83
N GLY A 196 -10.60 -7.95 1.99
CA GLY A 196 -11.28 -7.47 3.18
C GLY A 196 -10.48 -6.40 3.91
N VAL A 197 -10.69 -6.23 5.20
CA VAL A 197 -10.01 -5.21 5.99
C VAL A 197 -8.50 -5.36 5.87
N SER A 198 -7.88 -4.37 5.26
CA SER A 198 -6.44 -4.21 5.24
C SER A 198 -6.04 -3.24 6.35
N PHE A 199 -5.09 -3.64 7.20
CA PHE A 199 -4.51 -2.76 8.23
C PHE A 199 -3.56 -1.69 7.64
N ARG A 200 -3.58 -1.44 6.33
CA ARG A 200 -2.73 -0.43 5.66
C ARG A 200 -2.86 0.96 6.27
N HIS A 201 -4.01 1.27 6.86
CA HIS A 201 -4.24 2.56 7.50
C HIS A 201 -4.88 2.38 8.89
N PRO A 202 -4.17 1.80 9.87
CA PRO A 202 -4.69 1.68 11.24
C PRO A 202 -5.05 3.06 11.83
N SER A 203 -4.43 4.14 11.35
CA SER A 203 -4.78 5.52 11.68
C SER A 203 -6.21 5.89 11.30
N SER A 204 -6.79 5.29 10.24
CA SER A 204 -8.17 5.57 9.83
C SER A 204 -9.18 5.15 10.91
N LEU A 205 -8.99 3.97 11.52
CA LEU A 205 -9.84 3.51 12.62
C LEU A 205 -9.75 4.47 13.82
N GLY A 206 -8.53 4.85 14.20
CA GLY A 206 -8.31 5.82 15.28
C GLY A 206 -8.95 7.18 15.00
N THR A 207 -8.91 7.64 13.76
CA THR A 207 -9.53 8.90 13.33
C THR A 207 -11.05 8.83 13.47
N ILE A 208 -11.69 7.74 12.99
CA ILE A 208 -13.14 7.53 13.11
C ILE A 208 -13.57 7.48 14.57
N LEU A 209 -12.88 6.66 15.40
CA LEU A 209 -13.20 6.53 16.83
C LEU A 209 -13.03 7.85 17.59
N ASN A 210 -11.97 8.60 17.28
CA ASN A 210 -11.75 9.91 17.90
C ASN A 210 -12.79 10.94 17.47
N ALA A 211 -13.23 10.88 16.22
CA ALA A 211 -14.31 11.72 15.71
C ALA A 211 -15.64 11.38 16.42
N ALA A 212 -15.99 10.10 16.51
CA ALA A 212 -17.20 9.66 17.20
C ALA A 212 -17.25 10.10 18.67
N ARG A 213 -16.10 10.02 19.38
CA ARG A 213 -16.03 10.47 20.79
C ARG A 213 -16.16 11.98 20.99
N ARG A 214 -15.87 12.77 19.96
CA ARG A 214 -15.91 14.24 20.02
C ARG A 214 -17.12 14.85 19.32
N SER A 215 -17.93 14.03 18.65
CA SER A 215 -19.13 14.48 17.97
C SER A 215 -20.37 14.25 18.81
N ASP A 216 -21.48 14.85 18.39
CA ASP A 216 -22.82 14.61 18.88
C ASP A 216 -23.53 13.45 18.17
N ALA A 217 -22.76 12.63 17.45
CA ALA A 217 -23.29 11.51 16.69
C ALA A 217 -24.02 10.49 17.58
N LYS A 218 -25.19 10.07 17.14
CA LYS A 218 -26.05 9.08 17.81
C LYS A 218 -26.11 7.76 17.07
N ARG A 219 -25.68 7.73 15.81
CA ARG A 219 -25.65 6.54 14.97
C ARG A 219 -24.53 6.64 13.93
N ALA A 220 -24.14 5.51 13.41
CA ALA A 220 -23.22 5.41 12.29
C ALA A 220 -23.88 4.72 11.09
N ARG A 221 -23.59 5.15 9.87
CA ARG A 221 -23.91 4.40 8.65
C ARG A 221 -22.59 3.95 8.03
N ILE A 222 -22.51 2.66 7.71
CA ILE A 222 -21.31 2.03 7.15
C ILE A 222 -21.70 1.43 5.81
N THR A 223 -21.21 2.05 4.72
CA THR A 223 -21.57 1.68 3.35
C THR A 223 -20.36 1.12 2.62
N GLY A 224 -20.40 -0.18 2.27
CA GLY A 224 -19.37 -0.83 1.47
C GLY A 224 -19.65 -0.69 -0.02
N VAL A 225 -18.59 -0.43 -0.79
CA VAL A 225 -18.67 -0.32 -2.25
C VAL A 225 -17.89 -1.46 -2.88
N ARG A 226 -18.51 -2.12 -3.88
CA ARG A 226 -17.84 -3.04 -4.77
C ARG A 226 -17.14 -2.25 -5.85
N GLY A 227 -15.82 -2.41 -5.96
CA GLY A 227 -15.04 -1.70 -6.96
C GLY A 227 -15.05 -2.36 -8.33
N ALA A 228 -14.82 -1.54 -9.35
CA ALA A 228 -14.47 -1.95 -10.70
C ALA A 228 -13.20 -1.21 -11.11
N HIS A 229 -12.45 -1.76 -12.06
CA HIS A 229 -11.22 -1.17 -12.55
C HIS A 229 -11.03 -1.43 -14.04
N LEU A 230 -10.79 -0.38 -14.83
CA LEU A 230 -10.51 -0.50 -16.26
C LEU A 230 -9.00 -0.59 -16.47
N LEU A 231 -8.54 -1.73 -16.99
CA LEU A 231 -7.15 -1.94 -17.32
C LEU A 231 -6.73 -1.19 -18.59
N THR A 232 -5.44 -0.96 -18.76
CA THR A 232 -4.84 -0.27 -19.92
C THR A 232 -5.11 -0.98 -21.25
N ASP A 233 -5.41 -2.27 -21.24
CA ASP A 233 -5.79 -3.04 -22.42
C ASP A 233 -7.29 -2.99 -22.74
N GLY A 234 -8.07 -2.28 -21.95
CA GLY A 234 -9.52 -2.15 -22.09
C GLY A 234 -10.32 -3.23 -21.36
N THR A 235 -9.66 -4.14 -20.65
CA THR A 235 -10.34 -5.16 -19.84
C THR A 235 -10.97 -4.52 -18.60
N LEU A 236 -12.24 -4.79 -18.34
CA LEU A 236 -12.91 -4.38 -17.11
C LEU A 236 -12.74 -5.46 -16.04
N LEU A 237 -12.03 -5.13 -14.98
CA LEU A 237 -11.84 -5.99 -13.83
C LEU A 237 -12.86 -5.63 -12.74
N MET A 238 -13.65 -6.60 -12.30
CA MET A 238 -14.68 -6.41 -11.28
C MET A 238 -14.34 -7.21 -10.03
N GLU A 239 -14.48 -6.59 -8.86
CA GLU A 239 -14.40 -7.33 -7.59
C GLU A 239 -15.54 -8.35 -7.45
N SER A 240 -15.35 -9.32 -6.57
CA SER A 240 -16.40 -10.31 -6.26
C SER A 240 -17.68 -9.64 -5.77
N PRO A 241 -18.87 -10.17 -6.12
CA PRO A 241 -20.14 -9.53 -5.80
C PRO A 241 -20.34 -9.19 -4.31
N GLU A 242 -19.81 -10.02 -3.43
CA GLU A 242 -19.98 -9.89 -1.98
C GLU A 242 -18.91 -8.98 -1.31
N THR A 243 -17.93 -8.47 -2.08
CA THR A 243 -16.79 -7.75 -1.49
C THR A 243 -17.21 -6.48 -0.77
N GLY A 244 -18.11 -5.69 -1.35
CA GLY A 244 -18.63 -4.49 -0.69
C GLY A 244 -19.32 -4.79 0.63
N LYS A 245 -20.20 -5.81 0.65
CA LYS A 245 -20.89 -6.26 1.84
C LYS A 245 -19.91 -6.73 2.90
N ARG A 246 -19.03 -7.66 2.55
CA ARG A 246 -18.03 -8.22 3.47
C ARG A 246 -17.19 -7.13 4.14
N ARG A 247 -16.68 -6.15 3.37
CA ARG A 247 -15.90 -5.01 3.91
C ARG A 247 -16.69 -4.19 4.90
N ALA A 248 -17.96 -3.88 4.59
CA ALA A 248 -18.79 -3.08 5.47
C ALA A 248 -19.06 -3.79 6.80
N GLU A 249 -19.38 -5.10 6.76
CA GLU A 249 -19.61 -5.93 7.94
C GLU A 249 -18.32 -6.07 8.79
N GLU A 250 -17.18 -6.39 8.16
CA GLU A 250 -15.90 -6.51 8.85
C GLU A 250 -15.48 -5.19 9.51
N LEU A 251 -15.62 -4.05 8.80
CA LEU A 251 -15.30 -2.74 9.37
C LEU A 251 -16.24 -2.39 10.55
N ALA A 252 -17.52 -2.69 10.43
CA ALA A 252 -18.48 -2.50 11.52
C ALA A 252 -18.07 -3.27 12.77
N HIS A 253 -17.72 -4.56 12.61
CA HIS A 253 -17.23 -5.39 13.71
C HIS A 253 -15.94 -4.86 14.34
N LEU A 254 -14.99 -4.41 13.52
CA LEU A 254 -13.74 -3.83 14.02
C LEU A 254 -13.97 -2.54 14.79
N LEU A 255 -14.81 -1.65 14.28
CA LEU A 255 -15.14 -0.39 14.95
C LEU A 255 -15.87 -0.64 16.29
N ALA A 256 -16.81 -1.57 16.32
CA ALA A 256 -17.49 -1.96 17.54
C ALA A 256 -16.53 -2.58 18.57
N GLY A 257 -15.66 -3.50 18.14
CA GLY A 257 -14.64 -4.10 19.00
C GLY A 257 -13.61 -3.09 19.51
N ALA A 258 -13.35 -2.03 18.75
CA ALA A 258 -12.46 -0.93 19.14
C ALA A 258 -13.16 0.16 19.98
N GLY A 259 -14.44 -0.01 20.31
CA GLY A 259 -15.18 0.86 21.23
C GLY A 259 -16.05 1.93 20.55
N LEU A 260 -16.47 1.73 19.30
CA LEU A 260 -17.53 2.52 18.69
C LEU A 260 -18.86 2.08 19.30
N ASN A 261 -19.38 2.83 20.28
CA ASN A 261 -20.62 2.53 21.00
C ASN A 261 -21.84 3.23 20.39
N LEU A 262 -21.93 3.25 19.05
CA LEU A 262 -23.05 3.82 18.31
C LEU A 262 -23.80 2.71 17.56
N PRO A 263 -25.15 2.75 17.50
CA PRO A 263 -25.90 1.89 16.60
C PRO A 263 -25.39 2.09 15.17
N ALA A 264 -25.01 0.99 14.51
CA ALA A 264 -24.46 1.02 13.15
C ALA A 264 -25.45 0.38 12.16
N GLU A 265 -25.82 1.16 11.12
CA GLU A 265 -26.53 0.69 9.95
C GLU A 265 -25.48 0.27 8.90
N VAL A 266 -25.51 -1.01 8.49
CA VAL A 266 -24.59 -1.56 7.48
C VAL A 266 -25.32 -1.70 6.16
N THR A 267 -24.75 -1.10 5.12
CA THR A 267 -25.31 -1.12 3.76
C THR A 267 -24.18 -1.39 2.74
N TRP A 268 -24.55 -1.75 1.50
CA TRP A 268 -23.58 -1.93 0.43
C TRP A 268 -24.20 -1.59 -0.92
N ILE A 269 -23.34 -1.20 -1.86
CA ILE A 269 -23.70 -0.88 -3.24
C ILE A 269 -22.78 -1.62 -4.21
N SER A 270 -23.29 -2.03 -5.37
CA SER A 270 -22.54 -2.85 -6.33
C SER A 270 -21.48 -2.06 -7.07
N ALA A 271 -21.73 -0.81 -7.39
CA ALA A 271 -20.76 0.13 -7.94
C ALA A 271 -21.33 1.55 -7.82
N GLU A 272 -20.46 2.52 -7.60
CA GLU A 272 -20.88 3.92 -7.51
C GLU A 272 -20.64 4.65 -8.83
N LYS A 273 -19.70 4.19 -9.64
CA LYS A 273 -19.23 4.81 -10.86
C LYS A 273 -18.74 3.72 -11.82
N ASP A 274 -18.94 3.93 -13.10
CA ASP A 274 -18.28 3.13 -14.13
C ASP A 274 -16.77 3.35 -14.05
N ALA A 275 -16.00 2.28 -14.16
CA ALA A 275 -14.54 2.34 -14.18
C ALA A 275 -14.08 2.99 -15.49
N ASP A 276 -13.18 3.96 -15.40
CA ASP A 276 -12.60 4.69 -16.54
C ASP A 276 -11.06 4.61 -16.60
N GLY A 277 -10.45 3.81 -15.71
CA GLY A 277 -9.00 3.67 -15.60
C GLY A 277 -8.32 4.83 -14.86
N ILE A 278 -9.09 5.79 -14.34
CA ILE A 278 -8.56 6.96 -13.64
C ILE A 278 -8.98 6.91 -12.17
N ASP A 279 -8.01 6.62 -11.31
CA ASP A 279 -8.23 6.55 -9.86
C ASP A 279 -9.37 5.61 -9.45
N ASP A 280 -9.63 4.56 -10.22
CA ASP A 280 -10.67 3.55 -9.97
C ASP A 280 -10.50 2.87 -8.59
N TRP A 281 -9.28 2.87 -8.03
CA TRP A 281 -9.01 2.40 -6.68
C TRP A 281 -9.86 3.10 -5.61
N GLN A 282 -10.32 4.34 -5.87
CA GLN A 282 -11.17 5.08 -4.95
C GLN A 282 -12.57 4.48 -4.83
N SER A 283 -13.00 3.68 -5.81
CA SER A 283 -14.25 2.93 -5.73
C SER A 283 -14.19 1.77 -4.72
N ARG A 284 -12.98 1.28 -4.39
CA ARG A 284 -12.76 0.18 -3.45
C ARG A 284 -12.72 0.70 -2.01
N ARG A 285 -13.85 1.12 -1.47
CA ARG A 285 -13.92 1.74 -0.16
C ARG A 285 -15.10 1.28 0.69
N VAL A 286 -14.98 1.57 1.95
CA VAL A 286 -16.12 1.65 2.88
C VAL A 286 -16.20 3.07 3.39
N THR A 287 -17.38 3.65 3.27
CA THR A 287 -17.70 4.98 3.81
C THR A 287 -18.34 4.81 5.18
N VAL A 288 -17.80 5.51 6.17
CA VAL A 288 -18.40 5.61 7.52
C VAL A 288 -18.93 7.02 7.69
N GLU A 289 -20.23 7.14 7.92
CA GLU A 289 -20.91 8.40 8.23
C GLU A 289 -21.34 8.40 9.68
N LEU A 290 -20.86 9.38 10.45
CA LEU A 290 -21.31 9.65 11.81
C LEU A 290 -22.47 10.65 11.74
N LEU A 291 -23.63 10.26 12.23
CA LEU A 291 -24.89 10.99 12.08
C LEU A 291 -25.41 11.42 13.46
N PRO A 292 -25.91 12.68 13.61
CA PRO A 292 -26.47 13.21 14.85
C PRO A 292 -27.77 12.54 15.29
#